data_0f77ba15da36e4dce1bd78ffe23b17e8
#
_entry.id   0f77ba15da36e4dce1bd78ffe23b17e8
#
_cell.length_a   1.000
_cell.length_b   1.000
_cell.length_c   1.000
_cell.angle_alpha   90.00
_cell.angle_beta   90.00
_cell.angle_gamma   90.00
#
_symmetry.space_group_name_H-M   'P 1'
#
loop_
_entity.id
_entity.type
_entity.pdbx_description
1 polymer ?
#
loop_
_entity_poly.entity_id
_entity_poly.type
_entity_poly.pdbx_seq_one_letter_code
_entity_poly.pdbx_strand_id
1 'polypeptide(L)'
;MKRNPLIILVLFLIFTVQLFPQEKVDYQMMQRIRQEGIQNSKIMELMSYLCDIYGPRLAESPQYRQAGQWAISKLKEFGLENPAMETWGTFGRGWELKKFYAAMTSPQYMPLIAYPKAWTPGLEGTLKGNAVLVDIKTEADLAAFKGKLKGAIVLTRGEQPVTIAMEADGRRNTDEDLKKIQMAQEGGGRNFDPAQMATMRAQRDLQQKVAKFLKDEGAAVTLEPSRGTDGTIFVQSGGSYRKGSEMPLPSIVVSVEQYNRMVRIAQKNVPVTLEFEIQANFVDTDTLGYNVVAEIPGTDKKLKDEIVMLGGHFDSWHAGTGGTDNSSGSAVAMEAVRILKALNVKPRRTIRIALWDAEEEGLIGSRNYVKNHFFDAEKKEKKPEYDKFAAYFNYDNGSGKIRGIYTQGNFAVMPIFQEWLKPFNDLGASTVTLRNTGGTDHQSFDGAGLPGFQFIQDPLEYDTRTHHTNMDVYDHTSRADLVQSATIMAAFVYNAAMRDEKLPRKYFDPNAVPQRRPQF
;
A
#
# COMPACT_ATOMS: atom_id res chain seq x y z
N MET A 1 51.04 -24.20 71.99
CA MET A 1 50.05 -23.23 71.38
C MET A 1 50.46 -22.97 69.96
N LYS A 2 49.77 -23.58 68.99
CA LYS A 2 50.00 -23.39 67.51
C LYS A 2 48.94 -22.45 66.97
N ARG A 3 49.33 -21.28 66.46
CA ARG A 3 48.47 -20.31 65.79
C ARG A 3 48.35 -20.71 64.29
N ASN A 4 47.18 -21.04 63.84
CA ASN A 4 46.87 -21.17 62.41
C ASN A 4 46.61 -19.79 61.82
N PRO A 5 47.19 -19.41 60.67
CA PRO A 5 46.79 -18.22 59.94
C PRO A 5 45.58 -18.54 59.02
N LEU A 6 44.53 -17.80 59.18
CA LEU A 6 43.32 -17.83 58.33
C LEU A 6 43.65 -17.11 57.01
N ILE A 7 43.73 -17.84 55.91
CA ILE A 7 43.94 -17.30 54.59
C ILE A 7 42.52 -16.86 54.10
N ILE A 8 42.25 -15.54 54.04
CA ILE A 8 41.05 -14.98 53.42
C ILE A 8 41.30 -14.90 51.92
N LEU A 9 40.62 -15.79 51.14
CA LEU A 9 40.61 -15.78 49.71
C LEU A 9 39.54 -14.78 49.25
N VAL A 10 39.92 -13.57 48.81
CA VAL A 10 39.02 -12.58 48.21
C VAL A 10 38.83 -12.94 46.73
N LEU A 11 37.69 -13.54 46.41
CA LEU A 11 37.24 -13.76 45.02
C LEU A 11 36.80 -12.43 44.45
N PHE A 12 37.62 -11.81 43.62
CA PHE A 12 37.19 -10.72 42.72
C PHE A 12 36.35 -11.32 41.59
N LEU A 13 35.03 -11.25 41.71
CA LEU A 13 34.11 -11.46 40.58
C LEU A 13 34.29 -10.29 39.61
N ILE A 14 35.09 -10.47 38.57
CA ILE A 14 35.13 -9.54 37.44
C ILE A 14 33.84 -9.75 36.66
N PHE A 15 32.84 -8.91 36.93
CA PHE A 15 31.71 -8.74 36.03
C PHE A 15 32.24 -8.07 34.74
N THR A 16 32.52 -8.84 33.71
CA THR A 16 32.68 -8.31 32.37
C THR A 16 31.31 -7.84 31.92
N VAL A 17 30.98 -6.58 32.16
CA VAL A 17 29.92 -5.91 31.47
C VAL A 17 30.32 -5.92 30.00
N GLN A 18 29.72 -6.79 29.21
CA GLN A 18 29.79 -6.67 27.75
C GLN A 18 29.12 -5.35 27.39
N LEU A 19 29.93 -4.32 27.30
CA LEU A 19 29.51 -3.06 26.66
C LEU A 19 29.26 -3.39 25.19
N PHE A 20 28.01 -3.72 24.84
CA PHE A 20 27.62 -3.65 23.44
C PHE A 20 27.96 -2.23 22.97
N PRO A 21 28.74 -2.08 21.90
CA PRO A 21 29.05 -0.74 21.41
C PRO A 21 27.73 -0.03 21.11
N GLN A 22 27.54 1.11 21.75
CA GLN A 22 26.37 1.94 21.49
C GLN A 22 26.33 2.26 19.99
N GLU A 23 25.14 2.12 19.36
CA GLU A 23 24.94 2.44 17.95
C GLU A 23 25.34 3.90 17.70
N LYS A 24 26.21 4.13 16.72
CA LYS A 24 26.73 5.47 16.40
C LYS A 24 25.75 6.24 15.55
N VAL A 25 25.32 7.40 16.01
CA VAL A 25 24.49 8.34 15.25
C VAL A 25 25.28 9.61 14.96
N ASP A 26 25.35 10.04 13.72
CA ASP A 26 25.92 11.32 13.32
C ASP A 26 24.89 12.45 13.57
N TYR A 27 24.87 12.94 14.81
CA TYR A 27 23.94 14.00 15.22
C TYR A 27 24.08 15.29 14.39
N GLN A 28 25.29 15.61 13.91
CA GLN A 28 25.50 16.78 13.06
C GLN A 28 24.79 16.59 11.72
N MET A 29 24.93 15.43 11.10
CA MET A 29 24.19 15.12 9.87
C MET A 29 22.69 15.03 10.11
N MET A 30 22.24 14.46 11.23
CA MET A 30 20.81 14.46 11.59
C MET A 30 20.23 15.88 11.64
N GLN A 31 20.95 16.85 12.22
CA GLN A 31 20.52 18.25 12.22
C GLN A 31 20.47 18.83 10.81
N ARG A 32 21.43 18.54 9.95
CA ARG A 32 21.43 19.00 8.56
C ARG A 32 20.26 18.40 7.76
N ILE A 33 19.99 17.10 7.93
CA ILE A 33 18.83 16.43 7.29
C ILE A 33 17.53 17.06 7.76
N ARG A 34 17.38 17.33 9.07
CA ARG A 34 16.20 18.03 9.63
C ARG A 34 16.03 19.42 9.02
N GLN A 35 17.11 20.19 8.96
CA GLN A 35 17.06 21.55 8.41
C GLN A 35 16.65 21.52 6.94
N GLU A 36 17.29 20.69 6.12
CA GLU A 36 16.98 20.58 4.69
C GLU A 36 15.55 20.08 4.46
N GLY A 37 15.15 19.03 5.15
CA GLY A 37 13.81 18.44 5.01
C GLY A 37 12.69 19.38 5.44
N ILE A 38 12.86 20.13 6.53
CA ILE A 38 11.81 21.02 7.06
C ILE A 38 11.77 22.36 6.30
N GLN A 39 12.91 22.95 5.99
CA GLN A 39 12.97 24.30 5.42
C GLN A 39 12.87 24.33 3.89
N ASN A 40 13.39 23.31 3.21
CA ASN A 40 13.53 23.28 1.76
C ASN A 40 12.73 22.16 1.07
N SER A 41 11.74 21.60 1.76
CA SER A 41 10.94 20.47 1.27
C SER A 41 10.24 20.78 -0.05
N LYS A 42 10.31 19.83 -0.98
CA LYS A 42 9.60 19.81 -2.27
C LYS A 42 8.45 18.81 -2.27
N ILE A 43 8.13 18.21 -1.11
CA ILE A 43 7.22 17.07 -1.05
C ILE A 43 5.83 17.38 -1.60
N MET A 44 5.27 18.56 -1.32
CA MET A 44 3.94 18.91 -1.83
C MET A 44 3.94 19.21 -3.33
N GLU A 45 5.07 19.65 -3.91
CA GLU A 45 5.23 19.74 -5.35
C GLU A 45 5.19 18.32 -5.97
N LEU A 46 5.92 17.37 -5.38
CA LEU A 46 5.89 15.96 -5.82
C LEU A 46 4.49 15.37 -5.70
N MET A 47 3.79 15.62 -4.58
CA MET A 47 2.42 15.19 -4.36
C MET A 47 1.46 15.74 -5.41
N SER A 48 1.53 17.04 -5.74
CA SER A 48 0.68 17.65 -6.76
C SER A 48 0.92 17.03 -8.14
N TYR A 49 2.18 16.77 -8.52
CA TYR A 49 2.43 16.06 -9.78
C TYR A 49 1.84 14.65 -9.78
N LEU A 50 2.03 13.89 -8.70
CA LEU A 50 1.52 12.51 -8.61
C LEU A 50 0.00 12.45 -8.57
N CYS A 51 -0.66 13.36 -7.85
CA CYS A 51 -2.11 13.37 -7.70
C CYS A 51 -2.83 14.10 -8.83
N ASP A 52 -2.41 15.36 -9.11
CA ASP A 52 -3.20 16.28 -9.93
C ASP A 52 -2.90 16.14 -11.42
N ILE A 53 -1.65 15.74 -11.77
CA ILE A 53 -1.21 15.64 -13.17
C ILE A 53 -1.24 14.19 -13.66
N TYR A 54 -0.76 13.24 -12.84
CA TYR A 54 -0.57 11.84 -13.24
C TYR A 54 -1.50 10.86 -12.51
N GLY A 55 -2.31 11.31 -11.57
CA GLY A 55 -3.32 10.47 -10.91
C GLY A 55 -4.61 10.34 -11.73
N PRO A 56 -5.33 9.22 -11.58
CA PRO A 56 -4.93 7.98 -10.89
C PRO A 56 -3.88 7.17 -11.67
N ARG A 57 -3.16 6.32 -10.95
CA ARG A 57 -2.06 5.50 -11.49
C ARG A 57 -2.36 4.01 -11.39
N LEU A 58 -3.52 3.57 -11.87
CA LEU A 58 -3.86 2.15 -11.88
C LEU A 58 -2.74 1.36 -12.58
N ALA A 59 -2.35 0.22 -11.99
CA ALA A 59 -1.23 -0.60 -12.49
C ALA A 59 -1.31 -0.80 -14.01
N GLU A 60 -0.21 -0.51 -14.69
CA GLU A 60 -0.03 -0.64 -16.14
C GLU A 60 -1.03 0.16 -17.00
N SER A 61 -1.73 1.13 -16.41
CA SER A 61 -2.50 2.11 -17.18
C SER A 61 -1.58 3.09 -17.94
N PRO A 62 -2.06 3.79 -18.98
CA PRO A 62 -1.30 4.84 -19.65
C PRO A 62 -0.83 5.93 -18.69
N GLN A 63 -1.63 6.27 -17.66
CA GLN A 63 -1.31 7.26 -16.64
C GLN A 63 -0.16 6.78 -15.74
N TYR A 64 -0.17 5.51 -15.32
CA TYR A 64 0.93 4.89 -14.59
C TYR A 64 2.26 5.02 -15.35
N ARG A 65 2.25 4.70 -16.65
CA ARG A 65 3.44 4.80 -17.51
C ARG A 65 3.94 6.24 -17.65
N GLN A 66 3.04 7.20 -17.80
CA GLN A 66 3.41 8.63 -17.86
C GLN A 66 3.99 9.12 -16.54
N ALA A 67 3.38 8.74 -15.42
CA ALA A 67 3.89 9.03 -14.08
C ALA A 67 5.30 8.45 -13.88
N GLY A 68 5.54 7.21 -14.31
CA GLY A 68 6.85 6.54 -14.24
C GLY A 68 7.93 7.30 -15.02
N GLN A 69 7.63 7.75 -16.24
CA GLN A 69 8.55 8.57 -17.04
C GLN A 69 8.85 9.92 -16.38
N TRP A 70 7.84 10.55 -15.79
CA TRP A 70 8.03 11.77 -15.00
C TRP A 70 8.92 11.51 -13.78
N ALA A 71 8.66 10.45 -13.03
CA ALA A 71 9.45 10.09 -11.83
C ALA A 71 10.92 9.86 -12.19
N ILE A 72 11.23 9.15 -13.28
CA ILE A 72 12.58 9.00 -13.82
C ILE A 72 13.22 10.37 -14.08
N SER A 73 12.51 11.26 -14.76
CA SER A 73 13.03 12.60 -15.10
C SER A 73 13.30 13.41 -13.83
N LYS A 74 12.44 13.32 -12.83
CA LYS A 74 12.58 14.03 -11.55
C LYS A 74 13.72 13.45 -10.71
N LEU A 75 13.90 12.14 -10.65
CA LEU A 75 15.01 11.49 -9.96
C LEU A 75 16.36 11.85 -10.60
N LYS A 76 16.39 11.95 -11.94
CA LYS A 76 17.56 12.44 -12.68
C LYS A 76 17.86 13.92 -12.37
N GLU A 77 16.83 14.77 -12.29
CA GLU A 77 16.95 16.18 -11.88
C GLU A 77 17.56 16.30 -10.48
N PHE A 78 17.18 15.42 -9.55
CA PHE A 78 17.78 15.36 -8.21
C PHE A 78 19.23 14.85 -8.23
N GLY A 79 19.72 14.37 -9.37
CA GLY A 79 21.09 13.90 -9.56
C GLY A 79 21.30 12.44 -9.15
N LEU A 80 20.26 11.62 -9.16
CA LEU A 80 20.40 10.18 -9.01
C LEU A 80 20.95 9.57 -10.32
N GLU A 81 21.61 8.42 -10.17
CA GLU A 81 22.16 7.65 -11.27
C GLU A 81 21.27 6.46 -11.62
N ASN A 82 21.37 5.98 -12.86
CA ASN A 82 20.66 4.82 -13.39
C ASN A 82 19.12 4.86 -13.22
N PRO A 83 18.43 6.03 -13.38
CA PRO A 83 16.99 6.05 -13.26
C PRO A 83 16.35 5.27 -14.41
N ALA A 84 15.49 4.30 -14.09
CA ALA A 84 14.86 3.43 -15.08
C ALA A 84 13.48 2.97 -14.64
N MET A 85 12.58 2.72 -15.61
CA MET A 85 11.48 1.79 -15.45
C MET A 85 12.01 0.39 -15.72
N GLU A 86 12.24 -0.37 -14.65
CA GLU A 86 12.78 -1.72 -14.72
C GLU A 86 11.66 -2.73 -14.79
N THR A 87 11.64 -3.55 -15.85
CA THR A 87 10.62 -4.60 -15.95
C THR A 87 10.83 -5.70 -14.92
N TRP A 88 9.77 -6.04 -14.22
CA TRP A 88 9.77 -7.15 -13.27
C TRP A 88 9.18 -8.45 -13.87
N GLY A 89 8.56 -8.39 -15.03
CA GLY A 89 7.96 -9.55 -15.72
C GLY A 89 6.62 -9.20 -16.36
N THR A 90 5.80 -10.20 -16.59
CA THR A 90 4.49 -10.05 -17.23
C THR A 90 3.43 -9.70 -16.19
N PHE A 91 2.73 -8.57 -16.37
CA PHE A 91 1.53 -8.20 -15.64
C PHE A 91 0.28 -8.76 -16.33
N GLY A 92 0.06 -8.36 -17.56
CA GLY A 92 -1.10 -8.78 -18.36
C GLY A 92 -1.66 -7.62 -19.18
N ARG A 93 -2.75 -7.02 -18.76
CA ARG A 93 -3.38 -5.90 -19.45
C ARG A 93 -3.72 -4.77 -18.50
N GLY A 94 -3.35 -3.56 -18.85
CA GLY A 94 -3.80 -2.36 -18.18
C GLY A 94 -5.27 -2.07 -18.47
N TRP A 95 -5.80 -1.06 -17.79
CA TRP A 95 -7.16 -0.58 -17.99
C TRP A 95 -7.20 0.93 -17.80
N GLU A 96 -8.04 1.63 -18.57
CA GLU A 96 -8.26 3.07 -18.44
C GLU A 96 -9.74 3.42 -18.55
N LEU A 97 -10.17 4.37 -17.74
CA LEU A 97 -11.49 4.99 -17.82
C LEU A 97 -11.36 6.34 -18.54
N LYS A 98 -11.99 6.47 -19.72
CA LYS A 98 -11.96 7.71 -20.51
C LYS A 98 -13.14 8.62 -20.25
N LYS A 99 -14.31 8.04 -19.99
CA LYS A 99 -15.53 8.80 -19.71
C LYS A 99 -16.48 7.97 -18.85
N PHE A 100 -17.09 8.63 -17.89
CA PHE A 100 -18.14 8.03 -17.08
C PHE A 100 -19.25 9.05 -16.83
N TYR A 101 -20.48 8.62 -17.05
CA TYR A 101 -21.70 9.33 -16.67
C TYR A 101 -22.69 8.34 -16.08
N ALA A 102 -23.35 8.74 -14.99
CA ALA A 102 -24.39 7.96 -14.35
C ALA A 102 -25.46 8.86 -13.73
N ALA A 103 -26.73 8.59 -13.99
CA ALA A 103 -27.83 9.32 -13.39
C ALA A 103 -29.08 8.45 -13.25
N MET A 104 -29.89 8.71 -12.20
CA MET A 104 -31.29 8.33 -12.15
C MET A 104 -32.10 9.40 -12.86
N THR A 105 -32.89 9.03 -13.88
CA THR A 105 -33.69 9.97 -14.68
C THR A 105 -35.17 9.94 -14.32
N SER A 106 -35.64 8.89 -13.64
CA SER A 106 -37.02 8.75 -13.13
C SER A 106 -36.97 7.98 -11.78
N PRO A 107 -37.87 8.31 -10.83
CA PRO A 107 -38.96 9.28 -10.88
C PRO A 107 -38.53 10.75 -10.76
N GLN A 108 -37.28 11.02 -10.38
CA GLN A 108 -36.70 12.35 -10.31
C GLN A 108 -35.24 12.27 -10.78
N TYR A 109 -34.77 13.32 -11.46
CA TYR A 109 -33.39 13.41 -11.87
C TYR A 109 -32.46 13.49 -10.65
N MET A 110 -31.42 12.65 -10.66
CA MET A 110 -30.35 12.63 -9.64
C MET A 110 -29.03 12.17 -10.29
N PRO A 111 -28.01 13.02 -10.38
CA PRO A 111 -26.68 12.56 -10.76
C PRO A 111 -26.19 11.58 -9.70
N LEU A 112 -25.57 10.48 -10.11
CA LEU A 112 -25.07 9.47 -9.19
C LEU A 112 -23.60 9.74 -8.84
N ILE A 113 -23.30 9.70 -7.55
CA ILE A 113 -21.93 9.56 -7.05
C ILE A 113 -21.59 8.08 -7.21
N ALA A 114 -20.81 7.76 -8.22
CA ALA A 114 -20.54 6.38 -8.60
C ALA A 114 -19.25 6.27 -9.41
N TYR A 115 -18.66 5.07 -9.43
CA TYR A 115 -17.51 4.74 -10.27
C TYR A 115 -17.62 3.32 -10.81
N PRO A 116 -17.21 3.06 -12.09
CA PRO A 116 -17.10 1.71 -12.60
C PRO A 116 -15.91 0.99 -11.93
N LYS A 117 -16.02 -0.33 -11.76
CA LYS A 117 -14.93 -1.15 -11.26
C LYS A 117 -13.85 -1.31 -12.34
N ALA A 118 -12.58 -1.32 -11.92
CA ALA A 118 -11.47 -1.53 -12.84
C ALA A 118 -11.54 -2.91 -13.53
N TRP A 119 -10.96 -3.03 -14.71
CA TRP A 119 -10.97 -4.24 -15.54
C TRP A 119 -12.38 -4.76 -15.86
N THR A 120 -13.38 -3.89 -15.89
CA THR A 120 -14.69 -4.18 -16.49
C THR A 120 -14.83 -3.52 -17.86
N PRO A 121 -15.62 -4.07 -18.78
CA PRO A 121 -15.80 -3.46 -20.08
C PRO A 121 -16.62 -2.16 -20.00
N GLY A 122 -16.46 -1.29 -20.99
CA GLY A 122 -17.35 -0.16 -21.23
C GLY A 122 -18.70 -0.59 -21.78
N LEU A 123 -19.52 0.42 -22.13
CA LEU A 123 -20.81 0.27 -22.78
C LEU A 123 -20.75 0.79 -24.24
N GLU A 124 -21.49 0.16 -25.13
CA GLU A 124 -21.68 0.68 -26.48
C GLU A 124 -22.71 1.82 -26.48
N GLY A 125 -22.23 3.05 -26.37
CA GLY A 125 -23.08 4.23 -26.29
C GLY A 125 -23.77 4.41 -24.92
N THR A 126 -24.93 5.09 -24.93
CA THR A 126 -25.71 5.36 -23.73
C THR A 126 -26.68 4.22 -23.45
N LEU A 127 -26.56 3.60 -22.27
CA LEU A 127 -27.53 2.62 -21.76
C LEU A 127 -28.57 3.34 -20.90
N LYS A 128 -29.87 3.19 -21.28
CA LYS A 128 -30.99 3.69 -20.49
C LYS A 128 -32.01 2.59 -20.27
N GLY A 129 -32.46 2.42 -19.02
CA GLY A 129 -33.45 1.40 -18.71
C GLY A 129 -33.89 1.43 -17.26
N ASN A 130 -34.88 0.59 -16.94
CA ASN A 130 -35.35 0.44 -15.58
C ASN A 130 -34.45 -0.51 -14.79
N ALA A 131 -34.16 -0.15 -13.55
CA ALA A 131 -33.42 -0.99 -12.63
C ALA A 131 -34.29 -2.15 -12.12
N VAL A 132 -33.66 -3.31 -11.98
CA VAL A 132 -34.25 -4.52 -11.37
C VAL A 132 -33.51 -4.83 -10.09
N LEU A 133 -34.22 -4.92 -8.98
CA LEU A 133 -33.64 -5.34 -7.70
C LEU A 133 -33.45 -6.86 -7.68
N VAL A 134 -32.22 -7.33 -7.54
CA VAL A 134 -31.82 -8.75 -7.48
C VAL A 134 -31.03 -8.97 -6.18
N ASP A 135 -31.76 -9.14 -5.07
CA ASP A 135 -31.16 -9.35 -3.75
C ASP A 135 -31.04 -10.86 -3.44
N ILE A 136 -29.91 -11.44 -3.82
CA ILE A 136 -29.62 -12.87 -3.65
C ILE A 136 -28.82 -13.08 -2.36
N LYS A 137 -29.37 -13.85 -1.44
CA LYS A 137 -28.76 -14.22 -0.16
C LYS A 137 -28.29 -15.67 -0.13
N THR A 138 -28.94 -16.52 -0.92
CA THR A 138 -28.65 -17.94 -1.05
C THR A 138 -28.69 -18.37 -2.52
N GLU A 139 -28.10 -19.51 -2.85
CA GLU A 139 -28.14 -20.04 -4.22
C GLU A 139 -29.57 -20.37 -4.69
N ALA A 140 -30.48 -20.68 -3.78
CA ALA A 140 -31.88 -20.97 -4.12
C ALA A 140 -32.61 -19.74 -4.67
N ASP A 141 -32.22 -18.52 -4.27
CA ASP A 141 -32.84 -17.27 -4.70
C ASP A 141 -32.67 -17.00 -6.19
N LEU A 142 -31.63 -17.60 -6.82
CA LEU A 142 -31.36 -17.48 -8.26
C LEU A 142 -32.54 -17.90 -9.12
N ALA A 143 -33.30 -18.91 -8.70
CA ALA A 143 -34.43 -19.46 -9.45
C ALA A 143 -35.53 -18.41 -9.70
N ALA A 144 -35.70 -17.44 -8.81
CA ALA A 144 -36.71 -16.38 -8.92
C ALA A 144 -36.45 -15.42 -10.10
N PHE A 145 -35.20 -15.33 -10.55
CA PHE A 145 -34.76 -14.36 -11.57
C PHE A 145 -34.46 -15.01 -12.93
N LYS A 146 -34.55 -16.34 -13.04
CA LYS A 146 -34.24 -17.08 -14.27
C LYS A 146 -35.14 -16.61 -15.44
N GLY A 147 -34.50 -16.26 -16.57
CA GLY A 147 -35.17 -15.78 -17.79
C GLY A 147 -35.70 -14.33 -17.71
N LYS A 148 -35.34 -13.55 -16.67
CA LYS A 148 -35.91 -12.21 -16.44
C LYS A 148 -34.92 -11.05 -16.54
N LEU A 149 -33.61 -11.34 -16.75
CA LEU A 149 -32.57 -10.31 -16.61
C LEU A 149 -31.91 -9.87 -17.91
N LYS A 150 -32.40 -10.34 -19.06
CA LYS A 150 -31.83 -9.96 -20.36
C LYS A 150 -31.90 -8.44 -20.57
N GLY A 151 -30.74 -7.80 -20.75
CA GLY A 151 -30.62 -6.34 -20.90
C GLY A 151 -30.90 -5.54 -19.63
N ALA A 152 -31.06 -6.18 -18.48
CA ALA A 152 -31.43 -5.50 -17.24
C ALA A 152 -30.27 -4.69 -16.65
N ILE A 153 -30.63 -3.54 -16.04
CA ILE A 153 -29.79 -2.79 -15.11
C ILE A 153 -30.06 -3.37 -13.71
N VAL A 154 -29.07 -4.01 -13.10
CA VAL A 154 -29.28 -4.82 -11.89
C VAL A 154 -28.78 -4.09 -10.63
N LEU A 155 -29.67 -3.86 -9.66
CA LEU A 155 -29.30 -3.53 -8.28
C LEU A 155 -29.05 -4.85 -7.54
N THR A 156 -27.80 -5.13 -7.16
CA THR A 156 -27.35 -6.47 -6.73
C THR A 156 -27.64 -6.79 -5.27
N ARG A 157 -28.10 -5.83 -4.48
CA ARG A 157 -28.38 -5.98 -3.05
C ARG A 157 -29.60 -5.19 -2.62
N GLY A 158 -30.25 -5.61 -1.55
CA GLY A 158 -31.25 -4.82 -0.84
C GLY A 158 -30.64 -3.58 -0.17
N GLU A 159 -31.48 -2.90 0.60
CA GLU A 159 -31.05 -1.72 1.38
C GLU A 159 -29.94 -2.08 2.36
N GLN A 160 -28.87 -1.28 2.39
CA GLN A 160 -27.72 -1.47 3.27
C GLN A 160 -27.85 -0.59 4.53
N PRO A 161 -27.41 -1.05 5.68
CA PRO A 161 -27.41 -0.23 6.89
C PRO A 161 -26.43 0.93 6.75
N VAL A 162 -26.88 2.12 7.16
CA VAL A 162 -26.04 3.34 7.26
C VAL A 162 -26.14 3.82 8.71
N THR A 163 -25.01 3.96 9.36
CA THR A 163 -24.91 4.47 10.71
C THR A 163 -24.45 5.92 10.70
N ILE A 164 -25.13 6.77 11.45
CA ILE A 164 -24.70 8.17 11.64
C ILE A 164 -23.37 8.17 12.40
N ALA A 165 -22.35 8.83 11.82
CA ALA A 165 -21.05 8.98 12.46
C ALA A 165 -21.18 9.87 13.71
N MET A 166 -20.74 9.37 14.86
CA MET A 166 -20.73 10.09 16.14
C MET A 166 -19.34 10.51 16.56
N GLU A 167 -18.32 10.03 15.86
CA GLU A 167 -16.91 10.33 16.10
C GLU A 167 -16.26 10.85 14.81
N ALA A 168 -15.14 11.57 14.96
CA ALA A 168 -14.39 12.08 13.81
C ALA A 168 -13.75 10.94 13.02
N ASP A 169 -13.76 11.05 11.69
CA ASP A 169 -13.09 10.10 10.79
C ASP A 169 -11.58 10.13 10.97
N GLY A 170 -11.02 11.33 11.14
CA GLY A 170 -9.58 11.53 11.30
C GLY A 170 -9.12 11.38 12.75
N ARG A 171 -8.06 10.59 12.97
CA ARG A 171 -7.46 10.41 14.28
C ARG A 171 -5.95 10.32 14.22
N ARG A 172 -5.29 10.59 15.35
CA ARG A 172 -3.87 10.34 15.56
C ARG A 172 -3.68 9.29 16.64
N ASN A 173 -2.60 8.55 16.57
CA ASN A 173 -2.21 7.65 17.65
C ASN A 173 -1.92 8.45 18.92
N THR A 174 -2.62 8.14 20.00
CA THR A 174 -2.32 8.65 21.34
C THR A 174 -1.07 7.97 21.90
N ASP A 175 -0.52 8.52 22.98
CA ASP A 175 0.61 7.87 23.67
C ASP A 175 0.22 6.48 24.20
N GLU A 176 -1.04 6.29 24.58
CA GLU A 176 -1.56 4.98 24.98
C GLU A 176 -1.61 3.99 23.81
N ASP A 177 -2.06 4.42 22.64
CA ASP A 177 -2.05 3.59 21.43
C ASP A 177 -0.64 3.17 21.06
N LEU A 178 0.31 4.11 21.06
CA LEU A 178 1.71 3.82 20.77
C LEU A 178 2.33 2.88 21.79
N LYS A 179 1.98 3.03 23.07
CA LYS A 179 2.42 2.12 24.13
C LYS A 179 1.86 0.71 23.92
N LYS A 180 0.59 0.57 23.54
CA LYS A 180 -0.01 -0.73 23.17
C LYS A 180 0.72 -1.36 21.98
N ILE A 181 1.03 -0.57 20.95
CA ILE A 181 1.81 -1.03 19.79
C ILE A 181 3.21 -1.50 20.22
N GLN A 182 3.88 -0.72 21.07
CA GLN A 182 5.24 -1.04 21.55
C GLN A 182 5.29 -2.32 22.39
N MET A 183 4.26 -2.58 23.20
CA MET A 183 4.18 -3.74 24.08
C MET A 183 3.67 -5.01 23.37
N ALA A 184 3.24 -4.90 22.11
CA ALA A 184 2.74 -6.05 21.37
C ALA A 184 3.84 -7.08 21.15
N GLN A 185 3.51 -8.35 21.40
CA GLN A 185 4.42 -9.47 21.18
C GLN A 185 4.65 -9.72 19.69
N GLU A 186 5.75 -10.39 19.37
CA GLU A 186 6.04 -10.92 18.04
C GLU A 186 4.86 -11.75 17.52
N GLY A 187 4.54 -11.63 16.25
CA GLY A 187 3.49 -12.44 15.61
C GLY A 187 2.07 -11.88 15.68
N GLY A 188 1.88 -10.62 16.08
CA GLY A 188 0.58 -9.94 16.17
C GLY A 188 -0.17 -9.75 14.84
N GLY A 189 0.00 -10.66 13.85
CA GLY A 189 -0.85 -10.76 12.68
C GLY A 189 -2.28 -11.16 13.06
N ARG A 190 -3.28 -10.73 12.28
CA ARG A 190 -4.67 -11.15 12.47
C ARG A 190 -4.73 -12.69 12.42
N ASN A 191 -4.89 -13.32 13.57
CA ASN A 191 -5.30 -14.72 13.63
C ASN A 191 -6.76 -14.78 13.20
N PHE A 192 -7.00 -15.16 11.95
CA PHE A 192 -8.36 -15.39 11.48
C PHE A 192 -8.89 -16.67 12.11
N ASP A 193 -10.03 -16.56 12.79
CA ASP A 193 -10.80 -17.73 13.23
C ASP A 193 -11.13 -18.60 12.00
N PRO A 194 -10.85 -19.92 12.04
CA PRO A 194 -11.21 -20.84 10.97
C PRO A 194 -12.68 -20.76 10.54
N ALA A 195 -13.60 -20.49 11.46
CA ALA A 195 -15.03 -20.32 11.17
C ALA A 195 -15.29 -19.03 10.37
N GLN A 196 -14.61 -17.93 10.70
CA GLN A 196 -14.67 -16.68 9.92
C GLN A 196 -14.12 -16.90 8.50
N MET A 197 -13.01 -17.62 8.36
CA MET A 197 -12.43 -17.97 7.07
C MET A 197 -13.39 -18.82 6.21
N ALA A 198 -14.07 -19.80 6.81
CA ALA A 198 -15.06 -20.61 6.11
C ALA A 198 -16.25 -19.77 5.63
N THR A 199 -16.75 -18.85 6.48
CA THR A 199 -17.83 -17.92 6.14
C THR A 199 -17.43 -16.99 4.98
N MET A 200 -16.23 -16.42 5.03
CA MET A 200 -15.73 -15.56 3.94
C MET A 200 -15.59 -16.33 2.62
N ARG A 201 -15.13 -17.59 2.65
CA ARG A 201 -15.06 -18.44 1.45
C ARG A 201 -16.46 -18.70 0.88
N ALA A 202 -17.41 -19.10 1.71
CA ALA A 202 -18.78 -19.36 1.27
C ALA A 202 -19.44 -18.11 0.66
N GLN A 203 -19.21 -16.93 1.24
CA GLN A 203 -19.69 -15.67 0.69
C GLN A 203 -19.05 -15.36 -0.67
N ARG A 204 -17.74 -15.58 -0.83
CA ARG A 204 -17.03 -15.40 -2.10
C ARG A 204 -17.56 -16.35 -3.17
N ASP A 205 -17.76 -17.63 -2.82
CA ASP A 205 -18.27 -18.64 -3.75
C ASP A 205 -19.69 -18.28 -4.21
N LEU A 206 -20.55 -17.79 -3.32
CA LEU A 206 -21.89 -17.30 -3.68
C LEU A 206 -21.79 -16.09 -4.61
N GLN A 207 -20.92 -15.11 -4.32
CA GLN A 207 -20.73 -13.92 -5.17
C GLN A 207 -20.27 -14.30 -6.57
N GLN A 208 -19.37 -15.26 -6.72
CA GLN A 208 -18.94 -15.76 -8.03
C GLN A 208 -20.09 -16.43 -8.79
N LYS A 209 -20.89 -17.25 -8.13
CA LYS A 209 -22.10 -17.87 -8.73
C LYS A 209 -23.11 -16.82 -9.15
N VAL A 210 -23.36 -15.80 -8.34
CA VAL A 210 -24.26 -14.68 -8.66
C VAL A 210 -23.73 -13.90 -9.87
N ALA A 211 -22.44 -13.53 -9.90
CA ALA A 211 -21.84 -12.81 -11.03
C ALA A 211 -21.97 -13.61 -12.34
N LYS A 212 -21.67 -14.92 -12.29
CA LYS A 212 -21.86 -15.82 -13.45
C LYS A 212 -23.32 -15.90 -13.87
N PHE A 213 -24.24 -16.07 -12.96
CA PHE A 213 -25.67 -16.15 -13.24
C PHE A 213 -26.19 -14.87 -13.90
N LEU A 214 -25.86 -13.68 -13.38
CA LEU A 214 -26.27 -12.41 -13.97
C LEU A 214 -25.75 -12.25 -15.40
N LYS A 215 -24.53 -12.70 -15.66
CA LYS A 215 -23.94 -12.70 -16.99
C LYS A 215 -24.64 -13.69 -17.93
N ASP A 216 -24.88 -14.91 -17.49
CA ASP A 216 -25.55 -15.96 -18.28
C ASP A 216 -27.00 -15.56 -18.62
N GLU A 217 -27.69 -14.85 -17.74
CA GLU A 217 -29.02 -14.27 -17.96
C GLU A 217 -29.01 -13.04 -18.89
N GLY A 218 -27.82 -12.53 -19.25
CA GLY A 218 -27.65 -11.42 -20.18
C GLY A 218 -27.95 -10.05 -19.57
N ALA A 219 -27.70 -9.83 -18.27
CA ALA A 219 -27.76 -8.51 -17.67
C ALA A 219 -26.81 -7.54 -18.38
N ALA A 220 -27.20 -6.27 -18.50
CA ALA A 220 -26.41 -5.27 -19.20
C ALA A 220 -25.33 -4.63 -18.29
N VAL A 221 -25.68 -4.34 -17.04
CA VAL A 221 -24.81 -3.69 -16.05
C VAL A 221 -25.24 -4.05 -14.64
N THR A 222 -24.28 -4.13 -13.72
CA THR A 222 -24.53 -4.35 -12.30
C THR A 222 -24.18 -3.11 -11.49
N LEU A 223 -25.02 -2.79 -10.50
CA LEU A 223 -24.79 -1.73 -9.52
C LEU A 223 -24.65 -2.35 -8.13
N GLU A 224 -23.59 -1.96 -7.44
CA GLU A 224 -23.32 -2.36 -6.06
C GLU A 224 -23.29 -1.15 -5.14
N PRO A 225 -23.77 -1.25 -3.89
CA PRO A 225 -23.61 -0.19 -2.91
C PRO A 225 -22.16 -0.10 -2.46
N SER A 226 -21.64 1.11 -2.30
CA SER A 226 -20.37 1.32 -1.60
C SER A 226 -20.48 0.87 -0.14
N ARG A 227 -19.38 0.43 0.43
CA ARG A 227 -19.27 0.18 1.87
C ARG A 227 -18.94 1.46 2.69
N GLY A 228 -18.51 2.53 2.01
CA GLY A 228 -18.32 3.85 2.61
C GLY A 228 -19.63 4.61 2.76
N THR A 229 -19.66 5.61 3.63
CA THR A 229 -20.79 6.54 3.85
C THR A 229 -20.41 7.95 3.41
N ASP A 230 -21.36 8.89 3.50
CA ASP A 230 -21.13 10.31 3.23
C ASP A 230 -20.60 10.59 1.81
N GLY A 231 -21.11 9.84 0.83
CA GLY A 231 -20.68 9.94 -0.57
C GLY A 231 -19.32 9.29 -0.86
N THR A 232 -18.73 8.59 0.09
CA THR A 232 -17.46 7.88 -0.10
C THR A 232 -17.68 6.60 -0.90
N ILE A 233 -17.00 6.49 -2.05
CA ILE A 233 -17.06 5.32 -2.93
C ILE A 233 -15.80 4.50 -2.75
N PHE A 234 -15.93 3.35 -2.11
CA PHE A 234 -14.89 2.34 -2.08
C PHE A 234 -15.01 1.46 -3.33
N VAL A 235 -14.00 1.49 -4.20
CA VAL A 235 -14.03 0.74 -5.47
C VAL A 235 -12.66 0.20 -5.84
N GLN A 236 -12.66 -1.03 -6.29
CA GLN A 236 -11.48 -1.78 -6.74
C GLN A 236 -11.78 -2.52 -8.05
N SER A 237 -11.11 -3.65 -8.27
CA SER A 237 -11.29 -4.52 -9.42
C SER A 237 -12.70 -5.13 -9.49
N GLY A 238 -13.29 -5.15 -10.67
CA GLY A 238 -14.48 -5.94 -11.01
C GLY A 238 -14.17 -7.07 -11.99
N GLY A 239 -12.98 -7.04 -12.59
CA GLY A 239 -12.49 -8.03 -13.54
C GLY A 239 -11.06 -8.46 -13.28
N SER A 240 -10.40 -9.00 -14.29
CA SER A 240 -9.03 -9.49 -14.19
C SER A 240 -8.10 -8.76 -15.15
N TYR A 241 -6.93 -8.35 -14.65
CA TYR A 241 -5.82 -7.87 -15.47
C TYR A 241 -5.15 -8.99 -16.26
N ARG A 242 -5.37 -10.25 -15.92
CA ARG A 242 -4.73 -11.39 -16.61
C ARG A 242 -5.28 -11.54 -18.03
N LYS A 243 -4.40 -11.59 -19.02
CA LYS A 243 -4.78 -11.81 -20.41
C LYS A 243 -5.46 -13.16 -20.58
N GLY A 244 -6.56 -13.19 -21.35
CA GLY A 244 -7.35 -14.40 -21.56
C GLY A 244 -8.37 -14.73 -20.47
N SER A 245 -8.44 -13.95 -19.38
CA SER A 245 -9.51 -14.08 -18.40
C SER A 245 -10.88 -13.76 -19.02
N GLU A 246 -11.91 -14.42 -18.51
CA GLU A 246 -13.29 -14.17 -18.92
C GLU A 246 -13.68 -12.72 -18.64
N MET A 247 -14.34 -12.07 -19.62
CA MET A 247 -14.79 -10.69 -19.48
C MET A 247 -16.00 -10.64 -18.54
N PRO A 248 -15.97 -9.85 -17.46
CA PRO A 248 -17.13 -9.67 -16.57
C PRO A 248 -18.20 -8.78 -17.21
N LEU A 249 -19.32 -8.60 -16.52
CA LEU A 249 -20.26 -7.53 -16.84
C LEU A 249 -19.67 -6.16 -16.46
N PRO A 250 -20.08 -5.08 -17.14
CA PRO A 250 -19.88 -3.73 -16.62
C PRO A 250 -20.44 -3.64 -15.20
N SER A 251 -19.64 -3.15 -14.27
CA SER A 251 -20.00 -3.11 -12.85
C SER A 251 -19.67 -1.74 -12.26
N ILE A 252 -20.62 -1.15 -11.55
CA ILE A 252 -20.57 0.20 -11.00
C ILE A 252 -20.79 0.13 -9.49
N VAL A 253 -19.96 0.84 -8.73
CA VAL A 253 -20.20 1.08 -7.30
C VAL A 253 -20.85 2.46 -7.15
N VAL A 254 -21.93 2.53 -6.38
CA VAL A 254 -22.73 3.74 -6.14
C VAL A 254 -22.69 4.09 -4.66
N SER A 255 -22.72 5.38 -4.30
CA SER A 255 -22.81 5.78 -2.89
C SER A 255 -23.98 5.09 -2.21
N VAL A 256 -23.76 4.61 -1.00
CA VAL A 256 -24.74 3.79 -0.27
C VAL A 256 -26.06 4.54 -0.07
N GLU A 257 -26.01 5.85 0.14
CA GLU A 257 -27.19 6.70 0.34
C GLU A 257 -28.07 6.77 -0.93
N GLN A 258 -27.44 6.97 -2.09
CA GLN A 258 -28.14 7.02 -3.36
C GLN A 258 -28.61 5.63 -3.80
N TYR A 259 -27.79 4.60 -3.57
CA TYR A 259 -28.17 3.22 -3.81
C TYR A 259 -29.40 2.81 -2.98
N ASN A 260 -29.40 3.06 -1.67
CA ASN A 260 -30.53 2.80 -0.78
C ASN A 260 -31.79 3.55 -1.20
N ARG A 261 -31.66 4.81 -1.66
CA ARG A 261 -32.78 5.56 -2.21
C ARG A 261 -33.42 4.84 -3.40
N MET A 262 -32.62 4.35 -4.35
CA MET A 262 -33.11 3.60 -5.51
C MET A 262 -33.80 2.31 -5.08
N VAL A 263 -33.24 1.57 -4.14
CA VAL A 263 -33.84 0.34 -3.59
C VAL A 263 -35.21 0.63 -2.93
N ARG A 264 -35.30 1.66 -2.09
CA ARG A 264 -36.57 2.05 -1.43
C ARG A 264 -37.65 2.50 -2.42
N ILE A 265 -37.26 3.12 -3.54
CA ILE A 265 -38.20 3.49 -4.61
C ILE A 265 -38.69 2.21 -5.31
N ALA A 266 -37.78 1.32 -5.71
CA ALA A 266 -38.12 0.06 -6.38
C ALA A 266 -39.01 -0.84 -5.53
N GLN A 267 -38.79 -0.93 -4.22
CA GLN A 267 -39.62 -1.68 -3.26
C GLN A 267 -41.06 -1.16 -3.15
N LYS A 268 -41.30 0.11 -3.55
CA LYS A 268 -42.65 0.69 -3.64
C LYS A 268 -43.33 0.46 -5.00
N ASN A 269 -42.74 -0.38 -5.86
CA ASN A 269 -43.16 -0.63 -7.23
C ASN A 269 -43.18 0.63 -8.10
N VAL A 270 -42.34 1.63 -7.78
CA VAL A 270 -42.13 2.81 -8.60
C VAL A 270 -40.92 2.55 -9.50
N PRO A 271 -41.04 2.70 -10.82
CA PRO A 271 -39.94 2.48 -11.76
C PRO A 271 -38.76 3.41 -11.46
N VAL A 272 -37.56 2.83 -11.34
CA VAL A 272 -36.29 3.55 -11.23
C VAL A 272 -35.61 3.49 -12.60
N THR A 273 -35.64 4.57 -13.36
CA THR A 273 -34.94 4.62 -14.65
C THR A 273 -33.57 5.22 -14.49
N LEU A 274 -32.57 4.50 -14.96
CA LEU A 274 -31.14 4.84 -14.88
C LEU A 274 -30.59 5.08 -16.29
N GLU A 275 -29.57 5.93 -16.38
CA GLU A 275 -28.86 6.23 -17.61
C GLU A 275 -27.35 6.25 -17.36
N PHE A 276 -26.58 5.54 -18.20
CA PHE A 276 -25.13 5.39 -18.08
C PHE A 276 -24.42 5.58 -19.41
N GLU A 277 -23.22 6.15 -19.34
CA GLU A 277 -22.21 6.08 -20.39
C GLU A 277 -20.87 5.68 -19.75
N ILE A 278 -20.25 4.59 -20.24
CA ILE A 278 -18.97 4.09 -19.74
C ILE A 278 -18.05 3.90 -20.95
N GLN A 279 -17.02 4.73 -21.08
CA GLN A 279 -15.97 4.54 -22.06
C GLN A 279 -14.72 4.06 -21.32
N ALA A 280 -14.48 2.77 -21.33
CA ALA A 280 -13.34 2.13 -20.70
C ALA A 280 -12.64 1.20 -21.69
N ASN A 281 -11.32 1.18 -21.67
CA ASN A 281 -10.50 0.38 -22.57
C ASN A 281 -9.54 -0.52 -21.79
N PHE A 282 -9.37 -1.74 -22.27
CA PHE A 282 -8.23 -2.56 -21.87
C PHE A 282 -7.01 -2.18 -22.71
N VAL A 283 -5.84 -2.11 -22.07
CA VAL A 283 -4.57 -1.75 -22.68
C VAL A 283 -3.66 -2.98 -22.63
N ASP A 284 -3.43 -3.60 -23.79
CA ASP A 284 -2.66 -4.84 -23.92
C ASP A 284 -1.56 -4.78 -24.99
N THR A 285 -1.18 -3.57 -25.42
CA THR A 285 -0.09 -3.32 -26.37
C THR A 285 1.29 -3.64 -25.75
N ASP A 286 1.43 -3.40 -24.45
CA ASP A 286 2.57 -3.81 -23.64
C ASP A 286 2.03 -4.53 -22.40
N THR A 287 2.41 -5.78 -22.21
CA THR A 287 1.93 -6.63 -21.11
C THR A 287 2.95 -6.77 -19.98
N LEU A 288 4.07 -6.07 -20.06
CA LEU A 288 5.09 -6.09 -19.02
C LEU A 288 4.74 -5.11 -17.92
N GLY A 289 5.13 -5.43 -16.68
CA GLY A 289 5.06 -4.56 -15.53
C GLY A 289 6.42 -3.93 -15.20
N TYR A 290 6.41 -2.74 -14.61
CA TYR A 290 7.62 -1.93 -14.41
C TYR A 290 7.66 -1.23 -13.06
N ASN A 291 8.73 -1.44 -12.30
CA ASN A 291 9.06 -0.61 -11.14
C ASN A 291 9.92 0.59 -11.57
N VAL A 292 9.79 1.71 -10.87
CA VAL A 292 10.71 2.84 -11.05
C VAL A 292 11.87 2.69 -10.06
N VAL A 293 13.11 2.67 -10.56
CA VAL A 293 14.32 2.53 -9.73
C VAL A 293 15.35 3.61 -10.07
N ALA A 294 16.14 4.03 -9.07
CA ALA A 294 17.30 4.91 -9.27
C ALA A 294 18.26 4.79 -8.09
N GLU A 295 19.49 5.30 -8.21
CA GLU A 295 20.53 5.10 -7.22
C GLU A 295 21.29 6.37 -6.84
N ILE A 296 21.76 6.41 -5.58
CA ILE A 296 22.90 7.22 -5.15
C ILE A 296 24.05 6.22 -4.91
N PRO A 297 25.06 6.17 -5.78
CA PRO A 297 26.13 5.18 -5.68
C PRO A 297 26.91 5.27 -4.39
N GLY A 298 27.28 4.12 -3.84
CA GLY A 298 28.18 4.00 -2.70
C GLY A 298 29.61 4.43 -3.05
N THR A 299 30.31 4.98 -2.07
CA THR A 299 31.66 5.53 -2.25
C THR A 299 32.78 4.78 -1.51
N ASP A 300 32.43 3.94 -0.54
CA ASP A 300 33.39 3.13 0.20
C ASP A 300 33.94 2.00 -0.69
N LYS A 301 35.24 1.80 -0.69
CA LYS A 301 35.90 0.79 -1.54
C LYS A 301 35.43 -0.64 -1.28
N LYS A 302 34.97 -0.94 -0.05
CA LYS A 302 34.53 -2.29 0.36
C LYS A 302 33.01 -2.45 0.37
N LEU A 303 32.27 -1.36 0.70
CA LEU A 303 30.85 -1.43 0.98
C LEU A 303 29.98 -0.86 -0.16
N LYS A 304 30.55 -0.23 -1.18
CA LYS A 304 29.79 0.43 -2.25
C LYS A 304 28.82 -0.47 -3.01
N ASP A 305 29.12 -1.78 -3.05
CA ASP A 305 28.27 -2.76 -3.73
C ASP A 305 27.17 -3.34 -2.80
N GLU A 306 27.16 -2.97 -1.52
CA GLU A 306 26.05 -3.27 -0.63
C GLU A 306 24.92 -2.26 -0.80
N ILE A 307 23.67 -2.70 -0.61
CA ILE A 307 22.49 -1.97 -1.05
C ILE A 307 21.57 -1.68 0.15
N VAL A 308 21.25 -0.40 0.35
CA VAL A 308 20.17 0.07 1.22
C VAL A 308 19.04 0.57 0.32
N MET A 309 17.81 0.10 0.55
CA MET A 309 16.66 0.50 -0.26
C MET A 309 15.63 1.26 0.56
N LEU A 310 14.88 2.13 -0.14
CA LEU A 310 13.70 2.83 0.36
C LEU A 310 12.66 2.91 -0.73
N GLY A 311 11.39 3.03 -0.34
CA GLY A 311 10.32 3.17 -1.33
C GLY A 311 8.92 3.08 -0.73
N GLY A 312 7.97 2.91 -1.61
CA GLY A 312 6.57 2.64 -1.43
C GLY A 312 6.00 2.29 -2.80
N HIS A 313 4.74 1.86 -2.86
CA HIS A 313 4.16 1.59 -4.17
C HIS A 313 3.80 2.88 -4.92
N PHE A 314 3.75 2.76 -6.22
CA PHE A 314 3.57 3.87 -7.14
C PHE A 314 2.21 3.84 -7.83
N ASP A 315 1.65 2.64 -7.99
CA ASP A 315 0.29 2.45 -8.46
C ASP A 315 -0.75 2.93 -7.44
N SER A 316 -1.98 3.05 -7.87
CA SER A 316 -3.13 3.42 -7.05
C SER A 316 -4.43 2.98 -7.70
N TRP A 317 -5.50 2.85 -6.92
CA TRP A 317 -6.84 2.69 -7.46
C TRP A 317 -7.30 3.95 -8.20
N HIS A 318 -8.33 3.78 -9.05
CA HIS A 318 -8.71 4.72 -10.11
C HIS A 318 -9.85 5.68 -9.75
N ALA A 319 -10.49 5.53 -8.59
CA ALA A 319 -11.61 6.41 -8.22
C ALA A 319 -11.15 7.74 -7.59
N GLY A 320 -10.05 7.69 -6.83
CA GLY A 320 -9.31 8.86 -6.37
C GLY A 320 -8.09 9.11 -7.26
N THR A 321 -7.15 9.90 -6.76
CA THR A 321 -5.87 10.17 -7.44
C THR A 321 -4.68 9.50 -6.73
N GLY A 322 -4.97 8.63 -5.74
CA GLY A 322 -3.96 7.91 -4.98
C GLY A 322 -3.13 8.83 -4.08
N GLY A 323 -3.76 9.78 -3.40
CA GLY A 323 -3.06 10.78 -2.58
C GLY A 323 -2.42 10.17 -1.35
N THR A 324 -3.20 9.45 -0.56
CA THR A 324 -2.74 8.77 0.65
C THR A 324 -2.27 7.35 0.37
N ASP A 325 -2.73 6.74 -0.75
CA ASP A 325 -2.51 5.36 -1.16
C ASP A 325 -2.11 5.28 -2.66
N ASN A 326 -0.82 5.45 -3.09
CA ASN A 326 0.29 5.77 -2.19
C ASN A 326 1.22 6.84 -2.82
N SER A 327 0.66 7.97 -3.34
CA SER A 327 1.50 9.11 -3.70
C SER A 327 2.33 9.59 -2.50
N SER A 328 1.76 9.50 -1.28
CA SER A 328 2.44 9.90 -0.05
C SER A 328 3.73 9.12 0.17
N GLY A 329 3.72 7.80 0.04
CA GLY A 329 4.91 6.97 0.18
C GLY A 329 5.93 7.19 -0.92
N SER A 330 5.46 7.25 -2.16
CA SER A 330 6.30 7.56 -3.31
C SER A 330 6.96 8.94 -3.19
N ALA A 331 6.22 9.99 -2.81
CA ALA A 331 6.76 11.32 -2.61
C ALA A 331 7.71 11.40 -1.40
N VAL A 332 7.41 10.71 -0.31
CA VAL A 332 8.30 10.61 0.87
C VAL A 332 9.64 9.98 0.47
N ALA A 333 9.63 8.90 -0.30
CA ALA A 333 10.86 8.26 -0.77
C ALA A 333 11.65 9.16 -1.74
N MET A 334 10.97 9.80 -2.70
CA MET A 334 11.60 10.74 -3.64
C MET A 334 12.21 11.97 -2.93
N GLU A 335 11.50 12.52 -1.95
CA GLU A 335 11.98 13.65 -1.15
C GLU A 335 13.14 13.24 -0.24
N ALA A 336 13.13 12.02 0.33
CA ALA A 336 14.25 11.53 1.14
C ALA A 336 15.55 11.47 0.34
N VAL A 337 15.53 10.93 -0.89
CA VAL A 337 16.73 10.92 -1.74
C VAL A 337 17.10 12.32 -2.23
N ARG A 338 16.13 13.22 -2.47
CA ARG A 338 16.41 14.64 -2.77
C ARG A 338 17.17 15.31 -1.62
N ILE A 339 16.72 15.12 -0.37
CA ILE A 339 17.39 15.66 0.84
C ILE A 339 18.85 15.19 0.88
N LEU A 340 19.10 13.89 0.72
CA LEU A 340 20.46 13.34 0.73
C LEU A 340 21.34 13.90 -0.38
N LYS A 341 20.80 14.10 -1.58
CA LYS A 341 21.52 14.71 -2.71
C LYS A 341 21.78 16.19 -2.49
N ALA A 342 20.81 16.96 -1.99
CA ALA A 342 20.97 18.38 -1.68
C ALA A 342 22.08 18.61 -0.63
N LEU A 343 22.22 17.70 0.33
CA LEU A 343 23.29 17.73 1.33
C LEU A 343 24.63 17.16 0.82
N ASN A 344 24.69 16.76 -0.46
CA ASN A 344 25.88 16.15 -1.08
C ASN A 344 26.43 14.95 -0.28
N VAL A 345 25.51 14.13 0.25
CA VAL A 345 25.87 12.92 0.98
C VAL A 345 26.67 11.98 0.07
N LYS A 346 27.77 11.47 0.62
CA LYS A 346 28.60 10.43 0.00
C LYS A 346 28.38 9.13 0.78
N PRO A 347 27.34 8.34 0.45
CA PRO A 347 27.04 7.15 1.21
C PRO A 347 28.13 6.10 1.06
N ARG A 348 28.37 5.30 2.08
CA ARG A 348 29.32 4.18 1.98
C ARG A 348 28.74 3.06 1.14
N ARG A 349 27.42 2.75 1.33
CA ARG A 349 26.65 1.79 0.54
C ARG A 349 25.83 2.49 -0.51
N THR A 350 25.53 1.81 -1.59
CA THR A 350 24.58 2.31 -2.58
C THR A 350 23.18 2.43 -1.97
N ILE A 351 22.56 3.60 -2.15
CA ILE A 351 21.16 3.85 -1.78
C ILE A 351 20.33 3.70 -3.05
N ARG A 352 19.36 2.78 -3.05
CA ARG A 352 18.47 2.52 -4.18
C ARG A 352 17.04 2.86 -3.79
N ILE A 353 16.43 3.85 -4.45
CA ILE A 353 15.00 4.08 -4.39
C ILE A 353 14.29 3.11 -5.32
N ALA A 354 13.15 2.58 -4.87
CA ALA A 354 12.25 1.80 -5.69
C ALA A 354 10.80 2.22 -5.43
N LEU A 355 10.07 2.53 -6.50
CA LEU A 355 8.64 2.82 -6.48
C LEU A 355 7.97 1.63 -7.16
N TRP A 356 7.17 0.90 -6.38
CA TRP A 356 6.67 -0.41 -6.78
C TRP A 356 5.40 -0.31 -7.62
N ASP A 357 5.28 -1.22 -8.56
CA ASP A 357 4.12 -1.41 -9.41
C ASP A 357 3.24 -2.55 -8.89
N ALA A 358 1.95 -2.45 -9.17
CA ALA A 358 0.97 -3.51 -8.91
C ALA A 358 1.03 -4.04 -7.46
N GLU A 359 1.20 -3.15 -6.50
CA GLU A 359 1.05 -3.45 -5.08
C GLU A 359 -0.39 -3.83 -4.78
N GLU A 360 -1.32 -3.04 -5.29
CA GLU A 360 -2.77 -3.15 -5.13
C GLU A 360 -3.33 -4.48 -5.68
N GLU A 361 -2.64 -5.09 -6.64
CA GLU A 361 -2.96 -6.41 -7.18
C GLU A 361 -2.22 -7.54 -6.43
N GLY A 362 -1.56 -7.23 -5.33
CA GLY A 362 -0.96 -8.18 -4.39
C GLY A 362 0.56 -8.18 -4.35
N LEU A 363 1.20 -7.03 -4.22
CA LEU A 363 2.65 -6.85 -4.09
C LEU A 363 3.43 -7.41 -5.29
N ILE A 364 2.87 -7.33 -6.51
CA ILE A 364 3.43 -8.08 -7.65
C ILE A 364 4.79 -7.53 -8.04
N GLY A 365 4.94 -6.22 -8.14
CA GLY A 365 6.18 -5.57 -8.53
C GLY A 365 7.32 -5.82 -7.55
N SER A 366 7.10 -5.63 -6.26
CA SER A 366 8.14 -5.87 -5.24
C SER A 366 8.51 -7.34 -5.10
N ARG A 367 7.51 -8.27 -5.19
CA ARG A 367 7.77 -9.71 -5.13
C ARG A 367 8.65 -10.19 -6.29
N ASN A 368 8.32 -9.75 -7.51
CA ASN A 368 9.11 -10.12 -8.67
C ASN A 368 10.49 -9.45 -8.67
N TYR A 369 10.58 -8.21 -8.15
CA TYR A 369 11.88 -7.57 -7.95
C TYR A 369 12.76 -8.38 -6.98
N VAL A 370 12.23 -8.78 -5.83
CA VAL A 370 12.94 -9.65 -4.88
C VAL A 370 13.32 -10.99 -5.52
N LYS A 371 12.42 -11.60 -6.30
CA LYS A 371 12.68 -12.84 -7.04
C LYS A 371 13.82 -12.69 -8.04
N ASN A 372 13.87 -11.57 -8.76
CA ASN A 372 14.85 -11.33 -9.82
C ASN A 372 16.23 -10.98 -9.28
N HIS A 373 16.31 -10.16 -8.22
CA HIS A 373 17.55 -9.59 -7.69
C HIS A 373 18.12 -10.30 -6.47
N PHE A 374 17.24 -10.88 -5.62
CA PHE A 374 17.69 -11.35 -4.31
C PHE A 374 17.41 -12.83 -4.06
N PHE A 375 16.17 -13.28 -4.13
CA PHE A 375 15.81 -14.64 -3.77
C PHE A 375 14.62 -15.18 -4.55
N ASP A 376 14.85 -16.22 -5.34
CA ASP A 376 13.80 -16.98 -6.01
C ASP A 376 13.25 -18.05 -5.06
N ALA A 377 12.09 -17.77 -4.44
CA ALA A 377 11.48 -18.69 -3.48
C ALA A 377 10.99 -20.01 -4.11
N GLU A 378 10.64 -20.02 -5.41
CA GLU A 378 10.21 -21.23 -6.13
C GLU A 378 11.38 -22.18 -6.34
N LYS A 379 12.55 -21.63 -6.69
CA LYS A 379 13.79 -22.38 -6.92
C LYS A 379 14.62 -22.53 -5.66
N LYS A 380 14.28 -21.81 -4.58
CA LYS A 380 15.07 -21.70 -3.35
C LYS A 380 16.50 -21.20 -3.60
N GLU A 381 16.64 -20.28 -4.54
CA GLU A 381 17.92 -19.80 -5.08
C GLU A 381 18.20 -18.38 -4.65
N LYS A 382 19.35 -18.16 -3.99
CA LYS A 382 19.87 -16.81 -3.75
C LYS A 382 20.48 -16.25 -5.03
N LYS A 383 20.15 -14.98 -5.32
CA LYS A 383 20.75 -14.22 -6.41
C LYS A 383 22.02 -13.50 -5.93
N PRO A 384 22.87 -12.99 -6.83
CA PRO A 384 24.15 -12.35 -6.46
C PRO A 384 24.03 -11.14 -5.53
N GLU A 385 22.91 -10.41 -5.56
CA GLU A 385 22.67 -9.26 -4.68
C GLU A 385 22.13 -9.65 -3.30
N TYR A 386 21.71 -10.92 -3.07
CA TYR A 386 21.12 -11.35 -1.80
C TYR A 386 21.99 -11.01 -0.59
N ASP A 387 23.27 -11.39 -0.64
CA ASP A 387 24.20 -11.16 0.47
C ASP A 387 24.71 -9.71 0.54
N LYS A 388 24.50 -8.91 -0.51
CA LYS A 388 24.82 -7.48 -0.55
C LYS A 388 23.72 -6.61 0.05
N PHE A 389 22.51 -7.12 0.21
CA PHE A 389 21.37 -6.38 0.72
C PHE A 389 21.51 -6.05 2.20
N ALA A 390 21.33 -4.78 2.57
CA ALA A 390 21.47 -4.27 3.93
C ALA A 390 20.12 -3.96 4.60
N ALA A 391 19.19 -3.27 3.93
CA ALA A 391 17.88 -2.94 4.46
C ALA A 391 16.92 -2.41 3.36
N TYR A 392 15.60 -2.52 3.61
CA TYR A 392 14.55 -1.81 2.89
C TYR A 392 13.60 -1.11 3.87
N PHE A 393 13.33 0.17 3.64
CA PHE A 393 12.40 0.98 4.42
C PHE A 393 11.21 1.39 3.56
N ASN A 394 10.01 1.00 3.99
CA ASN A 394 8.74 1.21 3.30
C ASN A 394 7.88 2.26 4.00
N TYR A 395 7.10 3.01 3.23
CA TYR A 395 6.10 3.95 3.75
C TYR A 395 4.79 3.76 3.00
N ASP A 396 3.78 3.22 3.70
CA ASP A 396 2.50 2.86 3.08
C ASP A 396 1.43 2.56 4.13
N ASN A 397 0.84 3.58 4.72
CA ASN A 397 -0.35 3.57 5.57
C ASN A 397 -0.90 5.01 5.70
N GLY A 398 -1.10 5.65 4.56
CA GLY A 398 -1.63 7.00 4.49
C GLY A 398 -0.56 8.10 4.60
N SER A 399 -1.00 9.34 4.78
CA SER A 399 -0.14 10.53 4.79
C SER A 399 0.25 11.01 6.20
N GLY A 400 -0.07 10.24 7.25
CA GLY A 400 0.20 10.63 8.63
C GLY A 400 1.68 10.54 9.00
N LYS A 401 2.12 11.37 9.96
CA LYS A 401 3.52 11.43 10.38
C LYS A 401 4.03 10.09 10.93
N ILE A 402 5.31 9.86 10.79
CA ILE A 402 6.00 8.72 11.40
C ILE A 402 5.98 8.85 12.93
N ARG A 403 5.52 7.80 13.61
CA ARG A 403 5.52 7.65 15.07
C ARG A 403 6.59 6.68 15.54
N GLY A 404 7.13 5.86 14.62
CA GLY A 404 8.12 4.84 14.90
C GLY A 404 8.27 3.83 13.77
N ILE A 405 8.68 2.61 14.11
CA ILE A 405 8.97 1.56 13.14
C ILE A 405 8.63 0.17 13.67
N TYR A 406 8.07 -0.68 12.79
CA TYR A 406 7.90 -2.12 13.02
C TYR A 406 9.19 -2.85 12.68
N THR A 407 9.68 -3.70 13.60
CA THR A 407 10.91 -4.48 13.36
C THR A 407 10.65 -5.84 12.71
N GLN A 408 9.41 -6.18 12.45
CA GLN A 408 8.99 -7.45 11.84
C GLN A 408 9.54 -8.68 12.59
N GLY A 409 9.49 -8.66 13.94
CA GLY A 409 10.04 -9.71 14.79
C GLY A 409 11.57 -9.76 14.84
N ASN A 410 12.27 -8.81 14.24
CA ASN A 410 13.72 -8.73 14.30
C ASN A 410 14.18 -8.00 15.59
N PHE A 411 14.39 -8.76 16.65
CA PHE A 411 14.82 -8.23 17.95
C PHE A 411 16.16 -7.47 17.88
N ALA A 412 17.08 -7.93 17.05
CA ALA A 412 18.44 -7.39 17.01
C ALA A 412 18.51 -5.95 16.43
N VAL A 413 17.51 -5.50 15.67
CA VAL A 413 17.46 -4.12 15.15
C VAL A 413 16.83 -3.14 16.13
N MET A 414 16.15 -3.60 17.20
CA MET A 414 15.45 -2.70 18.13
C MET A 414 16.38 -1.65 18.75
N PRO A 415 17.51 -1.99 19.38
CA PRO A 415 18.40 -0.99 19.96
C PRO A 415 18.97 -0.03 18.92
N ILE A 416 19.16 -0.49 17.68
CA ILE A 416 19.65 0.32 16.56
C ILE A 416 18.61 1.39 16.21
N PHE A 417 17.36 0.99 16.01
CA PHE A 417 16.30 1.92 15.63
C PHE A 417 15.89 2.86 16.78
N GLN A 418 16.00 2.42 18.04
CA GLN A 418 15.83 3.30 19.19
C GLN A 418 16.84 4.45 19.17
N GLU A 419 18.11 4.19 18.88
CA GLU A 419 19.12 5.24 18.74
C GLU A 419 18.86 6.14 17.53
N TRP A 420 18.45 5.58 16.39
CA TRP A 420 18.16 6.35 15.17
C TRP A 420 16.95 7.28 15.31
N LEU A 421 15.97 6.94 16.15
CA LEU A 421 14.80 7.77 16.42
C LEU A 421 15.06 8.91 17.41
N LYS A 422 16.08 8.81 18.28
CA LYS A 422 16.35 9.83 19.31
C LYS A 422 16.40 11.27 18.76
N PRO A 423 17.04 11.55 17.61
CA PRO A 423 17.06 12.91 17.04
C PRO A 423 15.67 13.44 16.63
N PHE A 424 14.62 12.60 16.62
CA PHE A 424 13.28 12.90 16.12
C PHE A 424 12.18 12.70 17.18
N ASN A 425 12.56 12.42 18.45
CA ASN A 425 11.59 12.22 19.53
C ASN A 425 10.72 13.46 19.75
N ASP A 426 11.28 14.66 19.59
CA ASP A 426 10.57 15.94 19.66
C ASP A 426 9.54 16.12 18.51
N LEU A 427 9.70 15.38 17.42
CA LEU A 427 8.72 15.34 16.32
C LEU A 427 7.66 14.23 16.53
N GLY A 428 7.71 13.52 17.66
CA GLY A 428 6.77 12.47 18.04
C GLY A 428 7.07 11.08 17.48
N ALA A 429 8.29 10.85 17.01
CA ALA A 429 8.74 9.55 16.49
C ALA A 429 9.68 8.88 17.52
N SER A 430 9.17 7.90 18.27
CA SER A 430 9.92 7.23 19.33
C SER A 430 9.60 5.75 19.51
N THR A 431 8.57 5.25 18.85
CA THR A 431 8.06 3.88 19.06
C THR A 431 8.82 2.86 18.22
N VAL A 432 9.41 1.86 18.87
CA VAL A 432 9.98 0.67 18.20
C VAL A 432 9.26 -0.56 18.73
N THR A 433 8.73 -1.39 17.85
CA THR A 433 7.95 -2.57 18.24
C THR A 433 8.41 -3.84 17.55
N LEU A 434 8.33 -4.97 18.25
CA LEU A 434 8.54 -6.32 17.66
C LEU A 434 7.37 -6.80 16.82
N ARG A 435 6.24 -6.11 16.91
CA ARG A 435 5.04 -6.48 16.17
C ARG A 435 5.32 -6.53 14.67
N ASN A 436 4.75 -7.54 14.01
CA ASN A 436 4.68 -7.59 12.56
C ASN A 436 3.54 -6.72 12.06
N THR A 437 3.75 -6.05 10.94
CA THR A 437 2.68 -5.47 10.13
C THR A 437 2.70 -6.12 8.75
N GLY A 438 1.63 -5.99 7.99
CA GLY A 438 1.49 -6.64 6.70
C GLY A 438 0.68 -5.79 5.73
N GLY A 439 0.46 -6.33 4.54
CA GLY A 439 -0.36 -5.70 3.51
C GLY A 439 0.44 -4.81 2.57
N THR A 440 1.77 -4.71 2.66
CA THR A 440 2.58 -3.85 1.80
C THR A 440 3.99 -4.40 1.53
N ASP A 441 4.74 -3.75 0.66
CA ASP A 441 5.93 -4.22 -0.07
C ASP A 441 7.12 -4.67 0.80
N HIS A 442 7.27 -4.15 2.04
CA HIS A 442 8.32 -4.65 2.94
C HIS A 442 8.20 -6.16 3.19
N GLN A 443 6.99 -6.73 3.05
CA GLN A 443 6.76 -8.16 3.21
C GLN A 443 7.44 -9.00 2.13
N SER A 444 7.64 -8.45 0.94
CA SER A 444 8.36 -9.14 -0.14
C SER A 444 9.81 -9.42 0.26
N PHE A 445 10.44 -8.46 0.95
CA PHE A 445 11.79 -8.59 1.48
C PHE A 445 11.83 -9.47 2.74
N ASP A 446 10.97 -9.18 3.72
CA ASP A 446 10.91 -9.93 4.98
C ASP A 446 10.63 -11.43 4.73
N GLY A 447 9.75 -11.74 3.80
CA GLY A 447 9.43 -13.11 3.38
C GLY A 447 10.57 -13.85 2.69
N ALA A 448 11.59 -13.14 2.22
CA ALA A 448 12.83 -13.69 1.66
C ALA A 448 13.99 -13.71 2.67
N GLY A 449 13.72 -13.42 3.96
CA GLY A 449 14.76 -13.35 5.00
C GLY A 449 15.64 -12.10 4.91
N LEU A 450 15.20 -11.08 4.18
CA LEU A 450 15.89 -9.80 4.02
C LEU A 450 15.30 -8.75 4.98
N PRO A 451 16.12 -7.85 5.56
CA PRO A 451 15.63 -6.81 6.47
C PRO A 451 14.71 -5.80 5.74
N GLY A 452 13.40 -6.03 5.79
CA GLY A 452 12.37 -5.15 5.25
C GLY A 452 11.49 -4.61 6.36
N PHE A 453 11.29 -3.28 6.42
CA PHE A 453 10.62 -2.61 7.53
C PHE A 453 9.57 -1.63 7.04
N GLN A 454 8.51 -1.47 7.84
CA GLN A 454 7.45 -0.48 7.63
C GLN A 454 7.46 0.51 8.80
N PHE A 455 7.30 1.80 8.51
CA PHE A 455 7.13 2.81 9.55
C PHE A 455 5.73 2.72 10.19
N ILE A 456 5.64 3.09 11.47
CA ILE A 456 4.38 3.33 12.17
C ILE A 456 3.94 4.75 11.83
N GLN A 457 2.74 4.91 11.28
CA GLN A 457 2.18 6.19 10.88
C GLN A 457 0.95 6.53 11.72
N ASP A 458 0.66 7.82 11.89
CA ASP A 458 -0.67 8.24 12.35
C ASP A 458 -1.70 7.87 11.27
N PRO A 459 -2.85 7.29 11.63
CA PRO A 459 -3.82 6.84 10.62
C PRO A 459 -4.51 7.98 9.89
N LEU A 460 -4.66 9.16 10.49
CA LEU A 460 -5.50 10.25 9.96
C LEU A 460 -6.88 9.71 9.52
N GLU A 461 -7.25 9.90 8.25
CA GLU A 461 -8.49 9.40 7.66
C GLU A 461 -8.27 8.16 6.78
N TYR A 462 -7.09 7.50 6.86
CA TYR A 462 -6.74 6.43 5.95
C TYR A 462 -7.75 5.29 5.95
N ASP A 463 -8.02 4.70 7.12
CA ASP A 463 -8.93 3.55 7.24
C ASP A 463 -10.42 3.91 7.10
N THR A 464 -10.76 5.18 7.33
CA THR A 464 -12.16 5.62 7.43
C THR A 464 -12.69 6.25 6.14
N ARG A 465 -11.81 6.93 5.39
CA ARG A 465 -12.26 7.75 4.26
C ARG A 465 -11.44 7.58 2.98
N THR A 466 -10.10 7.47 3.05
CA THR A 466 -9.29 7.60 1.83
C THR A 466 -8.86 6.27 1.20
N HIS A 467 -8.56 5.25 1.99
CA HIS A 467 -8.04 3.96 1.52
C HIS A 467 -8.97 3.31 0.47
N HIS A 468 -8.50 3.25 -0.78
CA HIS A 468 -9.21 2.69 -1.96
C HIS A 468 -10.51 3.41 -2.32
N THR A 469 -10.62 4.72 -2.13
CA THR A 469 -11.86 5.48 -2.36
C THR A 469 -11.68 6.66 -3.31
N ASN A 470 -12.83 7.26 -3.71
CA ASN A 470 -12.86 8.52 -4.45
C ASN A 470 -12.37 9.74 -3.66
N MET A 471 -12.18 9.58 -2.33
CA MET A 471 -11.67 10.64 -1.45
C MET A 471 -10.16 10.56 -1.27
N ASP A 472 -9.50 9.63 -1.92
CA ASP A 472 -8.04 9.50 -1.91
C ASP A 472 -7.40 10.49 -2.88
N VAL A 473 -7.34 11.75 -2.46
CA VAL A 473 -6.90 12.90 -3.25
C VAL A 473 -5.88 13.75 -2.48
N TYR A 474 -5.23 14.66 -3.19
CA TYR A 474 -4.21 15.58 -2.64
C TYR A 474 -4.67 16.30 -1.37
N ASP A 475 -5.91 16.82 -1.34
CA ASP A 475 -6.43 17.64 -0.23
C ASP A 475 -6.65 16.86 1.07
N HIS A 476 -6.64 15.52 1.03
CA HIS A 476 -6.67 14.65 2.20
C HIS A 476 -5.28 14.26 2.71
N THR A 477 -4.22 14.96 2.28
CA THR A 477 -2.85 14.73 2.72
C THR A 477 -2.35 15.83 3.65
N SER A 478 -1.48 15.46 4.61
CA SER A 478 -0.94 16.40 5.60
C SER A 478 0.49 16.82 5.23
N ARG A 479 0.65 18.07 4.76
CA ARG A 479 1.97 18.63 4.45
C ARG A 479 2.97 18.49 5.60
N ALA A 480 2.56 18.84 6.82
CA ALA A 480 3.45 18.82 7.98
C ALA A 480 3.94 17.40 8.29
N ASP A 481 3.04 16.42 8.16
CA ASP A 481 3.33 15.01 8.45
C ASP A 481 4.23 14.41 7.37
N LEU A 482 3.98 14.71 6.09
CA LEU A 482 4.80 14.23 4.97
C LEU A 482 6.21 14.80 5.02
N VAL A 483 6.39 16.08 5.37
CA VAL A 483 7.70 16.73 5.58
C VAL A 483 8.47 16.01 6.69
N GLN A 484 7.83 15.72 7.82
CA GLN A 484 8.42 14.97 8.92
C GLN A 484 8.82 13.57 8.47
N SER A 485 7.94 12.87 7.76
CA SER A 485 8.15 11.50 7.31
C SER A 485 9.33 11.37 6.33
N ALA A 486 9.42 12.27 5.35
CA ALA A 486 10.56 12.29 4.41
C ALA A 486 11.88 12.58 5.12
N THR A 487 11.86 13.47 6.10
CA THR A 487 13.04 13.80 6.93
C THR A 487 13.53 12.57 7.71
N ILE A 488 12.61 11.83 8.35
CA ILE A 488 12.96 10.64 9.13
C ILE A 488 13.40 9.50 8.20
N MET A 489 12.73 9.28 7.07
CA MET A 489 13.15 8.28 6.09
C MET A 489 14.56 8.56 5.57
N ALA A 490 14.88 9.82 5.23
CA ALA A 490 16.23 10.21 4.81
C ALA A 490 17.27 9.89 5.88
N ALA A 491 16.97 10.14 7.16
CA ALA A 491 17.85 9.83 8.28
C ALA A 491 18.07 8.32 8.47
N PHE A 492 17.03 7.51 8.37
CA PHE A 492 17.12 6.04 8.48
C PHE A 492 17.98 5.46 7.36
N VAL A 493 17.73 5.91 6.13
CA VAL A 493 18.50 5.48 4.95
C VAL A 493 19.96 5.91 5.06
N TYR A 494 20.22 7.16 5.50
CA TYR A 494 21.57 7.63 5.77
C TYR A 494 22.28 6.76 6.80
N ASN A 495 21.68 6.53 7.95
CA ASN A 495 22.29 5.73 9.01
C ASN A 495 22.59 4.31 8.53
N ALA A 496 21.65 3.65 7.82
CA ALA A 496 21.87 2.32 7.27
C ALA A 496 23.01 2.28 6.24
N ALA A 497 23.09 3.33 5.39
CA ALA A 497 24.14 3.43 4.36
C ALA A 497 25.53 3.75 4.93
N MET A 498 25.61 4.43 6.08
CA MET A 498 26.88 4.85 6.71
C MET A 498 27.38 3.88 7.78
N ARG A 499 26.55 2.97 8.25
CA ARG A 499 26.88 1.98 9.29
C ARG A 499 28.08 1.11 8.90
N ASP A 500 28.88 0.68 9.89
CA ASP A 500 30.02 -0.23 9.62
C ASP A 500 29.53 -1.60 9.15
N GLU A 501 28.52 -2.15 9.82
CA GLU A 501 27.92 -3.45 9.49
C GLU A 501 26.52 -3.29 8.88
N LYS A 502 26.08 -4.26 8.09
CA LYS A 502 24.68 -4.34 7.67
C LYS A 502 23.74 -4.50 8.86
N LEU A 503 22.47 -4.16 8.69
CA LEU A 503 21.48 -4.49 9.71
C LEU A 503 21.40 -6.02 9.91
N PRO A 504 21.29 -6.49 11.16
CA PRO A 504 21.18 -7.92 11.45
C PRO A 504 19.93 -8.51 10.80
N ARG A 505 20.05 -9.74 10.31
CA ARG A 505 18.95 -10.50 9.72
C ARG A 505 18.34 -11.45 10.74
N LYS A 506 17.07 -11.71 10.60
CA LYS A 506 16.42 -12.84 11.28
C LYS A 506 16.94 -14.17 10.74
N TYR A 507 16.78 -15.22 11.51
CA TYR A 507 16.93 -16.57 10.98
C TYR A 507 15.92 -16.78 9.84
N PHE A 508 16.39 -17.28 8.72
CA PHE A 508 15.57 -17.60 7.55
C PHE A 508 15.88 -19.03 7.09
N ASP A 509 14.83 -19.86 7.04
CA ASP A 509 14.92 -21.20 6.47
C ASP A 509 14.37 -21.19 5.04
N PRO A 510 15.22 -21.27 4.00
CA PRO A 510 14.77 -21.31 2.61
C PRO A 510 13.94 -22.55 2.26
N ASN A 511 13.95 -23.56 3.15
CA ASN A 511 13.16 -24.79 2.98
C ASN A 511 11.82 -24.73 3.70
N ALA A 512 11.60 -23.74 4.56
CA ALA A 512 10.29 -23.56 5.17
C ALA A 512 9.25 -23.40 4.06
N VAL A 513 8.21 -24.24 4.11
CA VAL A 513 7.09 -24.15 3.15
C VAL A 513 6.45 -22.79 3.38
N PRO A 514 6.35 -21.92 2.35
CA PRO A 514 5.62 -20.68 2.47
C PRO A 514 4.20 -21.02 2.94
N GLN A 515 3.79 -20.55 4.09
CA GLN A 515 2.37 -20.57 4.42
C GLN A 515 1.70 -19.78 3.30
N ARG A 516 0.92 -20.48 2.45
CA ARG A 516 0.10 -19.85 1.43
C ARG A 516 -0.81 -18.87 2.17
N ARG A 517 -0.41 -17.61 2.20
CA ARG A 517 -1.33 -16.55 2.66
C ARG A 517 -2.49 -16.55 1.66
N PRO A 518 -3.74 -16.51 2.11
CA PRO A 518 -4.85 -16.34 1.20
C PRO A 518 -4.58 -15.10 0.36
N GLN A 519 -4.56 -15.24 -0.96
CA GLN A 519 -4.68 -14.10 -1.85
C GLN A 519 -6.12 -13.60 -1.67
N PHE A 520 -6.27 -12.41 -1.09
CA PHE A 520 -7.55 -11.73 -0.94
C PHE A 520 -8.04 -11.18 -2.26
#